data_031f8ae976990d882d02fab2672d0d83
#
_entry.id   031f8ae976990d882d02fab2672d0d83
#
_cell.length_a   1.000
_cell.length_b   1.000
_cell.length_c   1.000
_cell.angle_alpha   90.00
_cell.angle_beta   90.00
_cell.angle_gamma   90.00
#
_symmetry.space_group_name_H-M   'P 1'
#
loop_
_entity.id
_entity.type
_entity.pdbx_description
1 polymer ?
#
loop_
_entity_poly.entity_id
_entity_poly.type
_entity_poly.pdbx_seq_one_letter_code
_entity_poly.pdbx_strand_id
1 'polypeptide(L)'
;SRKKHYILLQQELVQNRVDTMLLRENKIAKSEEERINTLSELRDQQLQICFSMFQSTESYKKLQGMENAKPKELIKLRAFKPEINATIRKTFIDVMSNLGECCPALTNDDLFYCILSLLGCSKAIIMELMDASSDALKSRKSRIKSKMYLKLFDSIFISDNQ
;
A
#
# COMPACT_ATOMS: atom_id res chain seq x y z
N SER A 1 0.89 43.68 45.46
CA SER A 1 2.32 43.78 45.73
C SER A 1 3.12 43.53 44.46
N ARG A 2 4.33 44.04 44.42
CA ARG A 2 5.25 43.84 43.29
C ARG A 2 5.56 42.36 43.04
N LYS A 3 5.62 41.57 44.09
CA LYS A 3 5.93 40.13 44.03
C LYS A 3 4.80 39.32 43.33
N LYS A 4 3.55 39.63 43.65
CA LYS A 4 2.40 39.00 42.97
C LYS A 4 2.32 39.38 41.51
N HIS A 5 2.56 40.63 41.18
CA HIS A 5 2.57 41.13 39.79
C HIS A 5 3.65 40.43 38.94
N TYR A 6 4.84 40.26 39.51
CA TYR A 6 5.94 39.57 38.85
C TYR A 6 5.61 38.10 38.56
N ILE A 7 5.00 37.39 39.51
CA ILE A 7 4.57 36.01 39.36
C ILE A 7 3.53 35.88 38.23
N LEU A 8 2.54 36.76 38.21
CA LEU A 8 1.51 36.78 37.18
C LEU A 8 2.10 37.00 35.77
N LEU A 9 3.07 37.92 35.63
CA LEU A 9 3.76 38.15 34.36
C LEU A 9 4.54 36.93 33.89
N GLN A 10 5.18 36.21 34.81
CA GLN A 10 5.90 34.98 34.47
C GLN A 10 4.96 33.87 34.03
N GLN A 11 3.83 33.70 34.73
CA GLN A 11 2.81 32.72 34.37
C GLN A 11 2.24 32.99 32.98
N GLU A 12 1.96 34.26 32.66
CA GLU A 12 1.46 34.68 31.37
C GLU A 12 2.48 34.41 30.25
N LEU A 13 3.76 34.69 30.52
CA LEU A 13 4.83 34.42 29.56
C LEU A 13 4.98 32.93 29.26
N VAL A 14 4.90 32.07 30.27
CA VAL A 14 4.96 30.62 30.15
C VAL A 14 3.76 30.11 29.33
N GLN A 15 2.55 30.62 29.62
CA GLN A 15 1.35 30.23 28.90
C GLN A 15 1.44 30.62 27.41
N ASN A 16 1.94 31.79 27.10
CA ASN A 16 2.14 32.24 25.71
C ASN A 16 3.14 31.35 24.95
N ARG A 17 4.20 30.89 25.62
CA ARG A 17 5.16 29.94 25.03
C ARG A 17 4.51 28.59 24.75
N VAL A 18 3.72 28.07 25.68
CA VAL A 18 2.98 26.80 25.51
C VAL A 18 2.00 26.91 24.34
N ASP A 19 1.23 27.99 24.27
CA ASP A 19 0.27 28.22 23.21
C ASP A 19 0.97 28.30 21.83
N THR A 20 2.11 28.98 21.75
CA THR A 20 2.90 29.06 20.52
C THR A 20 3.43 27.70 20.08
N MET A 21 3.89 26.89 21.04
CA MET A 21 4.36 25.53 20.75
C MET A 21 3.23 24.64 20.24
N LEU A 22 2.04 24.71 20.87
CA LEU A 22 0.86 23.95 20.44
C LEU A 22 0.42 24.35 19.03
N LEU A 23 0.44 25.63 18.70
CA LEU A 23 0.12 26.11 17.35
C LEU A 23 1.11 25.59 16.30
N ARG A 24 2.41 25.54 16.63
CA ARG A 24 3.43 24.98 15.75
C ARG A 24 3.24 23.49 15.54
N GLU A 25 2.99 22.73 16.61
CA GLU A 25 2.73 21.29 16.54
C GLU A 25 1.49 20.99 15.70
N ASN A 26 0.40 21.73 15.89
CA ASN A 26 -0.82 21.58 15.11
C ASN A 26 -0.58 21.90 13.62
N LYS A 27 0.21 22.90 13.32
CA LYS A 27 0.56 23.29 11.94
C LYS A 27 1.43 22.21 11.28
N ILE A 28 2.39 21.65 12.00
CA ILE A 28 3.23 20.55 11.51
C ILE A 28 2.38 19.30 11.26
N ALA A 29 1.52 18.93 12.19
CA ALA A 29 0.63 17.78 12.07
C ALA A 29 -0.29 17.90 10.85
N LYS A 30 -0.88 19.08 10.62
CA LYS A 30 -1.72 19.36 9.46
C LYS A 30 -0.93 19.28 8.15
N SER A 31 0.30 19.80 8.13
CA SER A 31 1.19 19.74 6.98
C SER A 31 1.57 18.29 6.63
N GLU A 32 1.85 17.45 7.64
CA GLU A 32 2.12 16.03 7.48
C GLU A 32 0.89 15.28 6.93
N GLU A 33 -0.29 15.56 7.45
CA GLU A 33 -1.55 14.97 6.97
C GLU A 33 -1.82 15.34 5.51
N GLU A 34 -1.66 16.60 5.14
CA GLU A 34 -1.81 17.06 3.75
C GLU A 34 -0.81 16.37 2.82
N ARG A 35 0.43 16.21 3.26
CA ARG A 35 1.46 15.50 2.50
C ARG A 35 1.10 14.03 2.29
N ILE A 36 0.64 13.34 3.33
CA ILE A 36 0.21 11.93 3.25
C ILE A 36 -0.96 11.80 2.28
N ASN A 37 -1.94 12.68 2.34
CA ASN A 37 -3.10 12.67 1.45
C ASN A 37 -2.69 12.91 -0.01
N THR A 38 -1.79 13.84 -0.27
CA THR A 38 -1.26 14.12 -1.62
C THR A 38 -0.52 12.90 -2.18
N LEU A 39 0.33 12.28 -1.38
CA LEU A 39 1.07 11.07 -1.78
C LEU A 39 0.11 9.90 -2.06
N SER A 40 -0.94 9.76 -1.26
CA SER A 40 -1.97 8.74 -1.46
C SER A 40 -2.72 8.95 -2.77
N GLU A 41 -3.13 10.18 -3.09
CA GLU A 41 -3.79 10.52 -4.35
C GLU A 41 -2.90 10.25 -5.56
N LEU A 42 -1.64 10.64 -5.50
CA LEU A 42 -0.67 10.39 -6.57
C LEU A 42 -0.46 8.89 -6.81
N ARG A 43 -0.39 8.12 -5.74
CA ARG A 43 -0.30 6.66 -5.82
C ARG A 43 -1.52 6.04 -6.50
N ASP A 44 -2.72 6.50 -6.13
CA ASP A 44 -3.97 6.00 -6.69
C ASP A 44 -4.07 6.33 -8.19
N GLN A 45 -3.67 7.54 -8.59
CA GLN A 45 -3.60 7.94 -9.99
C GLN A 45 -2.60 7.09 -10.79
N GLN A 46 -1.42 6.87 -10.22
CA GLN A 46 -0.39 6.03 -10.85
C GLN A 46 -0.87 4.59 -11.00
N LEU A 47 -1.52 4.05 -9.97
CA LEU A 47 -2.09 2.70 -10.01
C LEU A 47 -3.14 2.58 -11.13
N GLN A 48 -4.01 3.57 -11.29
CA GLN A 48 -5.02 3.59 -12.35
C GLN A 48 -4.41 3.64 -13.74
N ILE A 49 -3.38 4.44 -13.94
CA ILE A 49 -2.65 4.52 -15.22
C ILE A 49 -2.03 3.16 -15.55
N CYS A 50 -1.34 2.56 -14.59
CA CYS A 50 -0.73 1.24 -14.77
C CYS A 50 -1.78 0.16 -15.04
N PHE A 51 -2.90 0.21 -14.34
CA PHE A 51 -4.00 -0.72 -14.55
C PHE A 51 -4.58 -0.59 -15.97
N SER A 52 -4.79 0.63 -16.45
CA SER A 52 -5.27 0.87 -17.81
C SER A 52 -4.29 0.32 -18.86
N MET A 53 -2.99 0.51 -18.64
CA MET A 53 -1.95 -0.06 -19.50
C MET A 53 -1.99 -1.60 -19.48
N PHE A 54 -2.15 -2.18 -18.31
CA PHE A 54 -2.21 -3.63 -18.15
C PHE A 54 -3.43 -4.23 -18.85
N GLN A 55 -4.59 -3.56 -18.80
CA GLN A 55 -5.82 -4.01 -19.47
C GLN A 55 -5.68 -4.16 -20.97
N SER A 56 -4.74 -3.47 -21.60
CA SER A 56 -4.47 -3.57 -23.04
C SER A 56 -3.56 -4.74 -23.41
N THR A 57 -3.03 -5.48 -22.43
CA THR A 57 -2.08 -6.58 -22.68
C THR A 57 -2.78 -7.92 -22.86
N GLU A 58 -2.10 -8.85 -23.56
CA GLU A 58 -2.55 -10.24 -23.70
C GLU A 58 -2.55 -10.97 -22.35
N SER A 59 -1.62 -10.63 -21.46
CA SER A 59 -1.56 -11.20 -20.12
C SER A 59 -2.83 -10.90 -19.31
N TYR A 60 -3.37 -9.70 -19.42
CA TYR A 60 -4.63 -9.33 -18.77
C TYR A 60 -5.80 -10.18 -19.30
N LYS A 61 -5.88 -10.37 -20.60
CA LYS A 61 -6.93 -11.19 -21.23
C LYS A 61 -6.87 -12.64 -20.72
N LYS A 62 -5.67 -13.20 -20.62
CA LYS A 62 -5.46 -14.55 -20.07
C LYS A 62 -5.87 -14.64 -18.62
N LEU A 63 -5.50 -13.67 -17.79
CA LEU A 63 -5.94 -13.63 -16.38
C LEU A 63 -7.46 -13.50 -16.25
N GLN A 64 -8.06 -12.62 -17.03
CA GLN A 64 -9.50 -12.39 -17.00
C GLN A 64 -10.27 -13.66 -17.36
N GLY A 65 -9.77 -14.42 -18.33
CA GLY A 65 -10.35 -15.71 -18.71
C GLY A 65 -10.26 -16.78 -17.61
N MET A 66 -9.36 -16.60 -16.63
CA MET A 66 -9.14 -17.54 -15.52
C MET A 66 -9.82 -17.15 -14.21
N GLU A 67 -10.53 -16.01 -14.16
CA GLU A 67 -11.09 -15.45 -12.92
C GLU A 67 -12.06 -16.41 -12.22
N ASN A 68 -12.84 -17.17 -12.97
CA ASN A 68 -13.80 -18.15 -12.44
C ASN A 68 -13.39 -19.60 -12.78
N ALA A 69 -12.11 -19.82 -13.08
CA ALA A 69 -11.62 -21.13 -13.48
C ALA A 69 -11.64 -22.12 -12.32
N LYS A 70 -12.02 -23.36 -12.63
CA LYS A 70 -11.93 -24.49 -11.71
C LYS A 70 -10.44 -24.87 -11.50
N PRO A 71 -10.09 -25.56 -10.38
CA PRO A 71 -8.68 -25.93 -10.14
C PRO A 71 -8.01 -26.67 -11.30
N LYS A 72 -8.74 -27.46 -12.05
CA LYS A 72 -8.21 -28.18 -13.24
C LYS A 72 -7.83 -27.22 -14.38
N GLU A 73 -8.54 -26.10 -14.51
CA GLU A 73 -8.29 -25.09 -15.56
C GLU A 73 -7.14 -24.17 -15.18
N LEU A 74 -6.91 -23.96 -13.89
CA LEU A 74 -5.80 -23.15 -13.39
C LEU A 74 -4.42 -23.75 -13.76
N ILE A 75 -4.35 -25.06 -14.03
CA ILE A 75 -3.13 -25.70 -14.52
C ILE A 75 -2.70 -25.10 -15.85
N LYS A 76 -3.64 -24.65 -16.69
CA LYS A 76 -3.33 -23.97 -17.97
C LYS A 76 -2.63 -22.65 -17.75
N LEU A 77 -2.82 -22.02 -16.60
CA LEU A 77 -2.15 -20.77 -16.26
C LEU A 77 -0.63 -20.92 -16.13
N ARG A 78 -0.15 -22.12 -15.77
CA ARG A 78 1.29 -22.41 -15.60
C ARG A 78 2.08 -22.16 -16.88
N ALA A 79 1.51 -22.44 -18.04
CA ALA A 79 2.16 -22.20 -19.32
C ALA A 79 2.41 -20.71 -19.58
N PHE A 80 1.53 -19.84 -19.06
CA PHE A 80 1.60 -18.40 -19.29
C PHE A 80 2.14 -17.62 -18.09
N LYS A 81 2.41 -18.28 -16.97
CA LYS A 81 2.85 -17.65 -15.73
C LYS A 81 4.09 -16.76 -15.87
N PRO A 82 5.19 -17.21 -16.50
CA PRO A 82 6.38 -16.36 -16.66
C PRO A 82 6.06 -15.07 -17.43
N GLU A 83 5.27 -15.16 -18.50
CA GLU A 83 4.85 -14.00 -19.31
C GLU A 83 3.96 -13.05 -18.52
N ILE A 84 2.96 -13.60 -17.81
CA ILE A 84 2.04 -12.80 -17.01
C ILE A 84 2.79 -12.08 -15.90
N ASN A 85 3.63 -12.77 -15.16
CA ASN A 85 4.43 -12.19 -14.07
C ASN A 85 5.36 -11.10 -14.59
N ALA A 86 6.03 -11.34 -15.71
CA ALA A 86 6.91 -10.34 -16.33
C ALA A 86 6.14 -9.11 -16.77
N THR A 87 4.96 -9.28 -17.37
CA THR A 87 4.11 -8.17 -17.82
C THR A 87 3.62 -7.34 -16.63
N ILE A 88 3.18 -7.98 -15.56
CA ILE A 88 2.74 -7.28 -14.34
C ILE A 88 3.90 -6.50 -13.72
N ARG A 89 5.06 -7.13 -13.54
CA ARG A 89 6.23 -6.46 -12.94
C ARG A 89 6.70 -5.28 -13.78
N LYS A 90 6.68 -5.40 -15.09
CA LYS A 90 7.05 -4.31 -16.01
C LYS A 90 6.05 -3.17 -15.97
N THR A 91 4.77 -3.48 -16.05
CA THR A 91 3.68 -2.48 -16.11
C THR A 91 3.55 -1.71 -14.79
N PHE A 92 3.71 -2.38 -13.66
CA PHE A 92 3.54 -1.80 -12.32
C PHE A 92 4.87 -1.46 -11.64
N ILE A 93 5.96 -1.32 -12.40
CA ILE A 93 7.30 -1.09 -11.83
C ILE A 93 7.36 0.18 -10.97
N ASP A 94 6.71 1.25 -11.41
CA ASP A 94 6.72 2.51 -10.67
C ASP A 94 5.91 2.42 -9.37
N VAL A 95 4.78 1.72 -9.39
CA VAL A 95 3.97 1.47 -8.19
C VAL A 95 4.77 0.62 -7.19
N MET A 96 5.43 -0.44 -7.67
CA MET A 96 6.28 -1.29 -6.84
C MET A 96 7.45 -0.51 -6.23
N SER A 97 8.10 0.35 -7.02
CA SER A 97 9.19 1.19 -6.55
C SER A 97 8.73 2.15 -5.46
N ASN A 98 7.58 2.80 -5.65
CA ASN A 98 7.03 3.71 -4.66
C ASN A 98 6.65 3.01 -3.35
N LEU A 99 6.04 1.83 -3.44
CA LEU A 99 5.75 1.01 -2.26
C LEU A 99 7.03 0.59 -1.54
N GLY A 100 8.06 0.21 -2.29
CA GLY A 100 9.36 -0.16 -1.74
C GLY A 100 10.08 0.99 -1.06
N GLU A 101 9.93 2.21 -1.56
CA GLU A 101 10.48 3.42 -0.92
C GLU A 101 9.74 3.76 0.37
N CYS A 102 8.40 3.62 0.37
CA CYS A 102 7.58 3.85 1.57
C CYS A 102 7.80 2.78 2.64
N CYS A 103 8.04 1.55 2.22
CA CYS A 103 8.15 0.37 3.09
C CYS A 103 9.42 -0.42 2.73
N PRO A 104 10.62 0.07 3.12
CA PRO A 104 11.89 -0.55 2.66
C PRO A 104 12.11 -1.98 3.14
N ALA A 105 11.38 -2.43 4.16
CA ALA A 105 11.48 -3.80 4.66
C ALA A 105 10.76 -4.84 3.79
N LEU A 106 9.98 -4.41 2.81
CA LEU A 106 9.28 -5.33 1.89
C LEU A 106 10.25 -5.91 0.86
N THR A 107 10.15 -7.21 0.64
CA THR A 107 10.89 -7.90 -0.44
C THR A 107 10.19 -7.68 -1.79
N ASN A 108 10.88 -8.01 -2.89
CA ASN A 108 10.28 -7.95 -4.23
C ASN A 108 9.02 -8.83 -4.33
N ASP A 109 9.04 -10.00 -3.71
CA ASP A 109 7.88 -10.89 -3.71
C ASP A 109 6.74 -10.34 -2.85
N ASP A 110 7.05 -9.66 -1.74
CA ASP A 110 6.04 -8.93 -0.94
C ASP A 110 5.36 -7.85 -1.79
N LEU A 111 6.15 -7.07 -2.52
CA LEU A 111 5.65 -6.03 -3.42
C LEU A 111 4.78 -6.61 -4.52
N PHE A 112 5.20 -7.71 -5.12
CA PHE A 112 4.43 -8.40 -6.15
C PHE A 112 3.09 -8.91 -5.61
N TYR A 113 3.08 -9.48 -4.40
CA TYR A 113 1.86 -9.90 -3.73
C TYR A 113 0.90 -8.72 -3.50
N CYS A 114 1.43 -7.58 -3.10
CA CYS A 114 0.64 -6.35 -2.97
C CYS A 114 -0.02 -5.95 -4.29
N ILE A 115 0.73 -6.00 -5.40
CA ILE A 115 0.20 -5.67 -6.73
C ILE A 115 -0.91 -6.64 -7.14
N LEU A 116 -0.72 -7.94 -6.97
CA LEU A 116 -1.74 -8.94 -7.30
C LEU A 116 -3.02 -8.72 -6.49
N SER A 117 -2.89 -8.34 -5.23
CA SER A 117 -4.02 -8.02 -4.36
C SER A 117 -4.75 -6.75 -4.82
N LEU A 118 -4.00 -5.72 -5.21
CA LEU A 118 -4.56 -4.47 -5.76
C LEU A 118 -5.27 -4.71 -7.09
N LEU A 119 -4.80 -5.64 -7.91
CA LEU A 119 -5.46 -6.04 -9.15
C LEU A 119 -6.76 -6.83 -8.92
N GLY A 120 -7.03 -7.23 -7.70
CA GLY A 120 -8.21 -8.01 -7.37
C GLY A 120 -8.13 -9.46 -7.80
N CYS A 121 -6.94 -10.00 -8.01
CA CYS A 121 -6.76 -11.41 -8.35
C CYS A 121 -7.31 -12.31 -7.23
N SER A 122 -7.98 -13.37 -7.61
CA SER A 122 -8.47 -14.37 -6.64
C SER A 122 -7.30 -15.04 -5.93
N LYS A 123 -7.57 -15.56 -4.73
CA LYS A 123 -6.57 -16.30 -3.95
C LYS A 123 -5.95 -17.46 -4.75
N ALA A 124 -6.79 -18.20 -5.48
CA ALA A 124 -6.34 -19.32 -6.30
C ALA A 124 -5.35 -18.87 -7.41
N ILE A 125 -5.64 -17.76 -8.07
CA ILE A 125 -4.75 -17.17 -9.07
C ILE A 125 -3.43 -16.72 -8.45
N ILE A 126 -3.49 -16.03 -7.32
CA ILE A 126 -2.29 -15.57 -6.60
C ILE A 126 -1.42 -16.75 -6.20
N MET A 127 -2.02 -17.81 -5.66
CA MET A 127 -1.30 -19.03 -5.29
C MET A 127 -0.56 -19.61 -6.50
N GLU A 128 -1.21 -19.67 -7.65
CA GLU A 128 -0.61 -20.20 -8.87
C GLU A 128 0.52 -19.28 -9.41
N LEU A 129 0.28 -17.97 -9.47
CA LEU A 129 1.28 -17.01 -9.98
C LEU A 129 2.51 -16.90 -9.09
N MET A 130 2.36 -17.07 -7.77
CA MET A 130 3.46 -16.96 -6.81
C MET A 130 4.06 -18.31 -6.42
N ASP A 131 3.56 -19.42 -6.93
CA ASP A 131 3.94 -20.77 -6.51
C ASP A 131 3.89 -20.93 -4.99
N ALA A 132 2.81 -20.45 -4.37
CA ALA A 132 2.67 -20.41 -2.93
C ALA A 132 1.41 -21.15 -2.47
N SER A 133 1.51 -21.83 -1.33
CA SER A 133 0.35 -22.41 -0.66
C SER A 133 -0.48 -21.33 0.02
N SER A 134 -1.71 -21.69 0.38
CA SER A 134 -2.60 -20.81 1.17
C SER A 134 -1.94 -20.36 2.48
N ASP A 135 -1.29 -21.28 3.18
CA ASP A 135 -0.60 -20.97 4.45
C ASP A 135 0.62 -20.09 4.25
N ALA A 136 1.37 -20.29 3.16
CA ALA A 136 2.50 -19.44 2.80
C ALA A 136 2.04 -18.00 2.52
N LEU A 137 0.92 -17.81 1.82
CA LEU A 137 0.35 -16.48 1.58
C LEU A 137 -0.16 -15.82 2.86
N LYS A 138 -0.78 -16.57 3.76
CA LYS A 138 -1.20 -16.04 5.07
C LYS A 138 -0.01 -15.55 5.88
N SER A 139 1.07 -16.32 5.91
CA SER A 139 2.31 -15.95 6.60
C SER A 139 2.95 -14.72 5.98
N ARG A 140 2.96 -14.64 4.64
CA ARG A 140 3.49 -13.46 3.92
C ARG A 140 2.65 -12.22 4.23
N LYS A 141 1.34 -12.33 4.19
CA LYS A 141 0.42 -11.23 4.51
C LYS A 141 0.63 -10.71 5.93
N SER A 142 0.78 -11.62 6.90
CA SER A 142 1.06 -11.27 8.30
C SER A 142 2.39 -10.51 8.43
N ARG A 143 3.45 -10.96 7.75
CA ARG A 143 4.73 -10.25 7.74
C ARG A 143 4.64 -8.88 7.08
N ILE A 144 3.94 -8.78 5.96
CA ILE A 144 3.72 -7.49 5.27
C ILE A 144 3.01 -6.51 6.21
N LYS A 145 1.99 -6.97 6.94
CA LYS A 145 1.26 -6.14 7.91
C LYS A 145 2.17 -5.52 8.95
N SER A 146 3.20 -6.24 9.40
CA SER A 146 4.17 -5.72 10.38
C SER A 146 5.19 -4.75 9.76
N LYS A 147 5.27 -4.66 8.43
CA LYS A 147 6.27 -3.88 7.70
C LYS A 147 5.72 -2.61 7.05
N MET A 148 4.42 -2.33 7.21
CA MET A 148 3.81 -1.15 6.60
C MET A 148 2.77 -0.52 7.53
N TYR A 149 2.38 0.73 7.22
CA TYR A 149 1.32 1.42 7.94
C TYR A 149 0.00 0.67 7.79
N LEU A 150 -0.76 0.57 8.88
CA LEU A 150 -2.03 -0.17 8.91
C LEU A 150 -3.03 0.35 7.87
N LYS A 151 -3.11 1.67 7.69
CA LYS A 151 -3.98 2.30 6.70
C LYS A 151 -3.65 1.85 5.27
N LEU A 152 -2.36 1.78 4.96
CA LEU A 152 -1.89 1.31 3.66
C LEU A 152 -2.17 -0.18 3.48
N PHE A 153 -1.89 -0.98 4.50
CA PHE A 153 -2.19 -2.41 4.48
C PHE A 153 -3.67 -2.68 4.23
N ASP A 154 -4.55 -1.99 4.95
CA ASP A 154 -6.00 -2.16 4.79
C ASP A 154 -6.47 -1.74 3.40
N SER A 155 -5.87 -0.73 2.79
CA SER A 155 -6.21 -0.31 1.43
C SER A 155 -5.81 -1.34 0.36
N ILE A 156 -4.77 -2.13 0.62
CA ILE A 156 -4.29 -3.16 -0.31
C ILE A 156 -5.06 -4.48 -0.14
N PHE A 157 -5.33 -4.88 1.10
CA PHE A 157 -5.86 -6.20 1.43
C PHE A 157 -7.31 -6.20 1.93
N ILE A 158 -8.04 -5.09 1.77
CA ILE A 158 -9.42 -4.97 2.27
C ILE A 158 -10.38 -5.98 1.65
N SER A 159 -10.17 -6.34 0.39
CA SER A 159 -11.02 -7.29 -0.32
C SER A 159 -10.88 -8.73 0.18
N ASP A 160 -9.80 -9.05 0.89
CA ASP A 160 -9.54 -10.40 1.40
C ASP A 160 -10.39 -10.75 2.64
N ASN A 161 -11.08 -9.75 3.22
CA ASN A 161 -11.92 -9.94 4.39
C ASN A 161 -13.41 -10.16 4.04
N GLN A 162 -13.72 -10.22 2.75
CA GLN A 162 -15.09 -10.46 2.27
C GLN A 162 -15.31 -11.92 1.85
#